data_21c958a143083fcda0e03befbda90dad
#
_entry.id   21c958a143083fcda0e03befbda90dad
#
_cell.length_a   1.000
_cell.length_b   1.000
_cell.length_c   1.000
_cell.angle_alpha   90.00
_cell.angle_beta   90.00
_cell.angle_gamma   90.00
#
_symmetry.space_group_name_H-M   'P 1'
#
loop_
_entity.id
_entity.type
_entity.pdbx_description
1 polymer ?
#
loop_
_entity_poly.entity_id
_entity_poly.type
_entity_poly.pdbx_seq_one_letter_code
_entity_poly.pdbx_strand_id
1 'polypeptide(L)'
;MNIPYVDLAEQHAPIKEKLLEAVSKVLDHGKFVSGEEVAEFERRFAKLCGVQYAVALNSGTDALILALKALGVGSGDEVITVSNSFVSSTSCIVCAGAKPIFVDVGEDYLMDPALIEKAITPRTKAILPVHWTGRPCDMAAIMAIAKKHKLAVIEDCAQAVCAEYRGQ
;
A
#
# COMPACT_ATOMS: atom_id res chain seq x y z
N MET A 1 14.12 32.14 -13.23
CA MET A 1 13.73 31.43 -11.99
C MET A 1 13.68 29.95 -12.33
N ASN A 2 14.47 29.10 -11.66
CA ASN A 2 14.43 27.65 -11.86
C ASN A 2 13.56 27.05 -10.75
N ILE A 3 12.40 26.51 -11.11
CA ILE A 3 11.46 25.89 -10.16
C ILE A 3 11.68 24.37 -10.28
N PRO A 4 12.23 23.69 -9.27
CA PRO A 4 12.41 22.26 -9.31
C PRO A 4 11.03 21.55 -9.27
N TYR A 5 10.93 20.39 -9.92
CA TYR A 5 9.73 19.55 -9.86
C TYR A 5 9.46 19.01 -8.44
N VAL A 6 10.52 18.69 -7.70
CA VAL A 6 10.48 18.28 -6.29
C VAL A 6 11.60 19.01 -5.55
N ASP A 7 11.33 19.64 -4.44
CA ASP A 7 12.29 20.27 -3.54
C ASP A 7 12.18 19.70 -2.13
N LEU A 8 12.87 18.59 -1.89
CA LEU A 8 12.92 17.94 -0.58
C LEU A 8 13.69 18.75 0.45
N ALA A 9 14.66 19.60 0.02
CA ALA A 9 15.42 20.42 0.94
C ALA A 9 14.53 21.48 1.59
N GLU A 10 13.72 22.17 0.79
CA GLU A 10 12.73 23.15 1.30
C GLU A 10 11.69 22.48 2.20
N GLN A 11 11.19 21.29 1.80
CA GLN A 11 10.23 20.51 2.59
C GLN A 11 10.81 20.12 3.95
N HIS A 12 12.08 19.76 4.05
CA HIS A 12 12.70 19.29 5.28
C HIS A 12 13.26 20.42 6.15
N ALA A 13 13.53 21.61 5.59
CA ALA A 13 14.13 22.72 6.31
C ALA A 13 13.46 23.02 7.67
N PRO A 14 12.10 23.13 7.78
CA PRO A 14 11.43 23.46 9.02
C PRO A 14 11.47 22.36 10.09
N ILE A 15 11.80 21.12 9.72
CA ILE A 15 11.82 19.96 10.62
C ILE A 15 13.22 19.37 10.81
N LYS A 16 14.23 19.94 10.17
CA LYS A 16 15.61 19.40 10.12
C LYS A 16 16.19 19.15 11.51
N GLU A 17 16.05 20.08 12.43
CA GLU A 17 16.58 19.95 13.80
C GLU A 17 15.92 18.78 14.54
N LYS A 18 14.59 18.63 14.41
CA LYS A 18 13.86 17.51 15.02
C LYS A 18 14.29 16.15 14.43
N LEU A 19 14.58 16.12 13.12
CA LEU A 19 15.07 14.90 12.48
C LEU A 19 16.47 14.52 13.02
N LEU A 20 17.38 15.49 13.14
CA LEU A 20 18.71 15.27 13.68
C LEU A 20 18.67 14.84 15.15
N GLU A 21 17.79 15.44 15.97
CA GLU A 21 17.58 15.02 17.36
C GLU A 21 17.09 13.57 17.44
N ALA A 22 16.12 13.17 16.59
CA ALA A 22 15.62 11.80 16.56
C ALA A 22 16.71 10.79 16.18
N VAL A 23 17.54 11.13 15.18
CA VAL A 23 18.69 10.29 14.79
C VAL A 23 19.70 10.19 15.93
N SER A 24 20.03 11.31 16.61
CA SER A 24 20.96 11.30 17.74
C SER A 24 20.50 10.37 18.85
N LYS A 25 19.22 10.41 19.22
CA LYS A 25 18.66 9.52 20.24
C LYS A 25 18.87 8.03 19.90
N VAL A 26 18.65 7.64 18.63
CA VAL A 26 18.87 6.26 18.20
C VAL A 26 20.35 5.87 18.28
N LEU A 27 21.25 6.80 17.91
CA LEU A 27 22.70 6.57 18.03
C LEU A 27 23.13 6.41 19.49
N ASP A 28 22.56 7.22 20.40
CA ASP A 28 22.92 7.21 21.83
C ASP A 28 22.57 5.87 22.52
N HIS A 29 21.43 5.28 22.20
CA HIS A 29 21.02 4.00 22.81
C HIS A 29 21.42 2.77 21.98
N GLY A 30 21.80 2.91 20.72
CA GLY A 30 22.31 1.85 19.84
C GLY A 30 21.31 0.77 19.44
N LYS A 31 20.01 0.93 19.69
CA LYS A 31 18.97 -0.03 19.30
C LYS A 31 18.47 0.24 17.88
N PHE A 32 19.25 -0.17 16.89
CA PHE A 32 18.96 0.11 15.48
C PHE A 32 17.86 -0.79 14.86
N VAL A 33 17.52 -1.91 15.50
CA VAL A 33 16.53 -2.86 15.00
C VAL A 33 15.47 -3.08 16.08
N SER A 34 14.21 -2.96 15.71
CA SER A 34 13.05 -3.17 16.60
C SER A 34 13.14 -2.36 17.91
N GLY A 35 13.60 -1.08 17.80
CA GLY A 35 13.66 -0.13 18.91
C GLY A 35 12.29 0.40 19.33
N GLU A 36 12.28 1.23 20.37
CA GLU A 36 11.05 1.88 20.87
C GLU A 36 10.44 2.81 19.83
N GLU A 37 11.25 3.41 18.95
CA GLU A 37 10.81 4.29 17.88
C GLU A 37 9.92 3.54 16.86
N VAL A 38 10.25 2.28 16.56
CA VAL A 38 9.45 1.43 15.67
C VAL A 38 8.10 1.13 16.33
N ALA A 39 8.08 0.69 17.57
CA ALA A 39 6.85 0.39 18.30
C ALA A 39 5.95 1.64 18.44
N GLU A 40 6.54 2.81 18.71
CA GLU A 40 5.82 4.07 18.79
C GLU A 40 5.28 4.51 17.42
N PHE A 41 6.05 4.31 16.34
CA PHE A 41 5.59 4.55 14.98
C PHE A 41 4.37 3.68 14.65
N GLU A 42 4.45 2.37 14.88
CA GLU A 42 3.35 1.43 14.65
C GLU A 42 2.08 1.84 15.40
N ARG A 43 2.22 2.18 16.69
CA ARG A 43 1.10 2.64 17.51
C ARG A 43 0.46 3.92 16.99
N ARG A 44 1.29 4.92 16.62
CA ARG A 44 0.79 6.19 16.06
C ARG A 44 0.17 6.02 14.70
N PHE A 45 0.78 5.21 13.85
CA PHE A 45 0.28 4.97 12.50
C PHE A 45 -1.04 4.19 12.52
N ALA A 46 -1.17 3.18 13.37
CA ALA A 46 -2.44 2.47 13.59
C ALA A 46 -3.55 3.44 14.04
N LYS A 47 -3.23 4.34 14.99
CA LYS A 47 -4.18 5.38 15.44
C LYS A 47 -4.56 6.34 14.31
N LEU A 48 -3.60 6.77 13.50
CA LEU A 48 -3.81 7.65 12.36
C LEU A 48 -4.77 7.04 11.34
N CYS A 49 -4.58 5.75 11.04
CA CYS A 49 -5.41 5.01 10.08
C CYS A 49 -6.71 4.46 10.69
N GLY A 50 -6.97 4.69 12.00
CA GLY A 50 -8.19 4.18 12.66
C GLY A 50 -8.25 2.66 12.77
N VAL A 51 -7.10 1.96 12.71
CA VAL A 51 -7.00 0.49 12.78
C VAL A 51 -6.39 0.03 14.09
N GLN A 52 -6.56 -1.25 14.41
CA GLN A 52 -6.06 -1.83 15.64
C GLN A 52 -4.54 -2.02 15.64
N TYR A 53 -3.96 -2.36 14.52
CA TYR A 53 -2.54 -2.67 14.39
C TYR A 53 -1.94 -2.04 13.14
N ALA A 54 -0.67 -1.67 13.23
CA ALA A 54 0.21 -1.40 12.11
C ALA A 54 1.50 -2.19 12.32
N VAL A 55 2.12 -2.64 11.24
CA VAL A 55 3.39 -3.37 11.28
C VAL A 55 4.38 -2.67 10.37
N ALA A 56 5.47 -2.18 10.95
CA ALA A 56 6.54 -1.54 10.20
C ALA A 56 7.41 -2.61 9.51
N LEU A 57 7.70 -2.38 8.24
CA LEU A 57 8.51 -3.25 7.41
C LEU A 57 9.60 -2.44 6.70
N ASN A 58 10.57 -3.11 6.12
CA ASN A 58 11.71 -2.46 5.46
C ASN A 58 11.34 -1.78 4.13
N SER A 59 10.24 -2.21 3.50
CA SER A 59 9.77 -1.60 2.24
C SER A 59 8.28 -1.84 2.02
N GLY A 60 7.64 -0.98 1.21
CA GLY A 60 6.27 -1.20 0.75
C GLY A 60 6.13 -2.46 -0.11
N THR A 61 7.18 -2.82 -0.85
CA THR A 61 7.21 -4.07 -1.63
C THR A 61 7.08 -5.29 -0.72
N ASP A 62 7.85 -5.35 0.37
CA ASP A 62 7.76 -6.44 1.32
C ASP A 62 6.44 -6.42 2.09
N ALA A 63 5.88 -5.25 2.35
CA ALA A 63 4.54 -5.13 2.94
C ALA A 63 3.48 -5.83 2.08
N LEU A 64 3.48 -5.58 0.77
CA LEU A 64 2.57 -6.23 -0.16
C LEU A 64 2.83 -7.74 -0.27
N ILE A 65 4.11 -8.17 -0.35
CA ILE A 65 4.47 -9.61 -0.39
C ILE A 65 3.98 -10.32 0.87
N LEU A 66 4.25 -9.76 2.04
CA LEU A 66 3.88 -10.38 3.31
C LEU A 66 2.36 -10.37 3.54
N ALA A 67 1.65 -9.32 3.10
CA ALA A 67 0.19 -9.29 3.13
C ALA A 67 -0.40 -10.41 2.26
N LEU A 68 0.08 -10.59 1.03
CA LEU A 68 -0.35 -11.68 0.16
C LEU A 68 -0.09 -13.05 0.78
N LYS A 69 1.10 -13.26 1.34
CA LYS A 69 1.47 -14.51 2.02
C LYS A 69 0.63 -14.77 3.27
N ALA A 70 0.33 -13.73 4.06
CA ALA A 70 -0.53 -13.85 5.23
C ALA A 70 -1.97 -14.25 4.88
N LEU A 71 -2.44 -13.89 3.69
CA LEU A 71 -3.72 -14.32 3.13
C LEU A 71 -3.67 -15.72 2.47
N GLY A 72 -2.51 -16.39 2.51
CA GLY A 72 -2.32 -17.71 1.92
C GLY A 72 -2.23 -17.69 0.38
N VAL A 73 -1.97 -16.52 -0.22
CA VAL A 73 -1.79 -16.40 -1.68
C VAL A 73 -0.43 -16.98 -2.09
N GLY A 74 -0.42 -17.83 -3.11
CA GLY A 74 0.78 -18.51 -3.56
C GLY A 74 0.66 -19.17 -4.93
N SER A 75 1.42 -20.25 -5.13
CA SER A 75 1.50 -20.96 -6.42
C SER A 75 0.14 -21.47 -6.89
N GLY A 76 -0.20 -21.16 -8.13
CA GLY A 76 -1.48 -21.51 -8.74
C GLY A 76 -2.59 -20.49 -8.53
N ASP A 77 -2.42 -19.53 -7.63
CA ASP A 77 -3.38 -18.46 -7.37
C ASP A 77 -3.21 -17.27 -8.33
N GLU A 78 -4.24 -16.47 -8.45
CA GLU A 78 -4.29 -15.24 -9.24
C GLU A 78 -4.69 -14.06 -8.37
N VAL A 79 -4.05 -12.89 -8.62
CA VAL A 79 -4.37 -11.62 -7.97
C VAL A 79 -4.65 -10.58 -9.04
N ILE A 80 -5.81 -9.94 -8.95
CA ILE A 80 -6.22 -8.88 -9.89
C ILE A 80 -5.60 -7.55 -9.42
N THR A 81 -4.91 -6.86 -10.34
CA THR A 81 -4.33 -5.53 -10.11
C THR A 81 -4.36 -4.69 -11.39
N VAL A 82 -3.76 -3.52 -11.37
CA VAL A 82 -3.61 -2.62 -12.52
C VAL A 82 -2.17 -2.55 -13.00
N SER A 83 -1.95 -2.28 -14.29
CA SER A 83 -0.62 -2.03 -14.85
C SER A 83 -0.13 -0.59 -14.62
N ASN A 84 -1.04 0.35 -14.40
CA ASN A 84 -0.74 1.75 -14.12
C ASN A 84 -0.37 1.93 -12.66
N SER A 85 0.83 1.45 -12.29
CA SER A 85 1.36 1.52 -10.92
C SER A 85 2.87 1.39 -10.89
N PHE A 86 3.46 1.57 -9.71
CA PHE A 86 4.83 1.18 -9.48
C PHE A 86 4.98 -0.34 -9.59
N VAL A 87 6.13 -0.80 -10.07
CA VAL A 87 6.40 -2.23 -10.34
C VAL A 87 6.12 -3.15 -9.14
N SER A 88 6.18 -2.64 -7.91
CA SER A 88 5.94 -3.42 -6.70
C SER A 88 4.54 -4.02 -6.62
N SER A 89 3.51 -3.33 -7.14
CA SER A 89 2.14 -3.85 -7.14
C SER A 89 1.98 -5.10 -8.01
N THR A 90 2.89 -5.30 -8.97
CA THR A 90 2.96 -6.51 -9.82
C THR A 90 3.98 -7.51 -9.28
N SER A 91 5.20 -7.04 -8.94
CA SER A 91 6.29 -7.92 -8.53
C SER A 91 6.00 -8.61 -7.19
N CYS A 92 5.27 -7.97 -6.28
CA CYS A 92 4.85 -8.60 -5.02
C CYS A 92 4.01 -9.87 -5.25
N ILE A 93 3.13 -9.85 -6.25
CA ILE A 93 2.29 -11.00 -6.62
C ILE A 93 3.16 -12.16 -7.14
N VAL A 94 4.12 -11.84 -8.02
CA VAL A 94 5.06 -12.83 -8.56
C VAL A 94 5.97 -13.38 -7.45
N CYS A 95 6.47 -12.52 -6.56
CA CYS A 95 7.30 -12.93 -5.42
C CYS A 95 6.52 -13.76 -4.38
N ALA A 96 5.21 -13.55 -4.26
CA ALA A 96 4.35 -14.43 -3.47
C ALA A 96 4.14 -15.81 -4.12
N GLY A 97 4.50 -15.97 -5.39
CA GLY A 97 4.33 -17.19 -6.18
C GLY A 97 3.04 -17.24 -7.00
N ALA A 98 2.24 -16.18 -6.98
CA ALA A 98 0.98 -16.07 -7.68
C ALA A 98 1.13 -15.40 -9.06
N LYS A 99 0.06 -15.43 -9.85
CA LYS A 99 0.01 -14.80 -11.16
C LYS A 99 -0.74 -13.47 -11.10
N PRO A 100 -0.15 -12.34 -11.52
CA PRO A 100 -0.87 -11.07 -11.67
C PRO A 100 -1.84 -11.17 -12.87
N ILE A 101 -3.07 -10.72 -12.67
CA ILE A 101 -4.09 -10.54 -13.70
C ILE A 101 -4.38 -9.04 -13.76
N PHE A 102 -4.15 -8.45 -14.93
CA PHE A 102 -4.36 -7.01 -15.09
C PHE A 102 -5.77 -6.69 -15.56
N VAL A 103 -6.34 -5.68 -14.94
CA VAL A 103 -7.49 -4.94 -15.46
C VAL A 103 -7.04 -3.51 -15.79
N ASP A 104 -7.76 -2.85 -16.68
CA ASP A 104 -7.43 -1.49 -17.06
C ASP A 104 -7.94 -0.49 -16.03
N VAL A 105 -7.51 0.76 -16.18
CA VAL A 105 -7.96 1.90 -15.38
C VAL A 105 -9.04 2.67 -16.11
N GLY A 106 -9.88 3.37 -15.35
CA GLY A 106 -10.84 4.32 -15.88
C GLY A 106 -10.18 5.64 -16.31
N GLU A 107 -11.00 6.61 -16.72
CA GLU A 107 -10.55 7.97 -17.10
C GLU A 107 -9.88 8.70 -15.92
N ASP A 108 -10.13 8.28 -14.70
CA ASP A 108 -9.53 8.80 -13.48
C ASP A 108 -8.20 8.15 -13.11
N TYR A 109 -7.67 7.26 -13.95
CA TYR A 109 -6.44 6.48 -13.77
C TYR A 109 -6.47 5.49 -12.61
N LEU A 110 -7.65 5.20 -12.05
CA LEU A 110 -7.85 4.21 -11.00
C LEU A 110 -8.42 2.91 -11.57
N MET A 111 -8.23 1.79 -10.83
CA MET A 111 -8.81 0.49 -11.22
C MET A 111 -10.28 0.61 -11.59
N ASP A 112 -10.66 0.22 -12.81
CA ASP A 112 -12.05 0.22 -13.25
C ASP A 112 -12.80 -1.00 -12.66
N PRO A 113 -13.75 -0.80 -11.72
CA PRO A 113 -14.48 -1.91 -11.11
C PRO A 113 -15.31 -2.72 -12.11
N ALA A 114 -15.74 -2.12 -13.22
CA ALA A 114 -16.54 -2.80 -14.24
C ALA A 114 -15.77 -3.91 -14.97
N LEU A 115 -14.43 -3.88 -14.91
CA LEU A 115 -13.57 -4.87 -15.55
C LEU A 115 -13.21 -6.02 -14.61
N ILE A 116 -13.35 -5.86 -13.30
CA ILE A 116 -12.89 -6.83 -12.30
C ILE A 116 -13.62 -8.17 -12.45
N GLU A 117 -14.96 -8.17 -12.52
CA GLU A 117 -15.73 -9.42 -12.56
C GLU A 117 -15.38 -10.30 -13.76
N LYS A 118 -15.05 -9.69 -14.92
CA LYS A 118 -14.64 -10.40 -16.13
C LYS A 118 -13.26 -11.07 -16.00
N ALA A 119 -12.44 -10.55 -15.09
CA ALA A 119 -11.08 -11.05 -14.83
C ALA A 119 -11.06 -12.16 -13.77
N ILE A 120 -12.16 -12.37 -13.03
CA ILE A 120 -12.24 -13.37 -11.97
C ILE A 120 -12.26 -14.79 -12.58
N THR A 121 -11.41 -15.65 -12.05
CA THR A 121 -11.37 -17.09 -12.33
C THR A 121 -11.48 -17.90 -11.05
N PRO A 122 -11.64 -19.22 -11.09
CA PRO A 122 -11.59 -20.06 -9.89
C PRO A 122 -10.27 -19.97 -9.09
N ARG A 123 -9.20 -19.43 -9.70
CA ARG A 123 -7.90 -19.24 -9.06
C ARG A 123 -7.73 -17.86 -8.44
N THR A 124 -8.62 -16.92 -8.70
CA THR A 124 -8.53 -15.57 -8.13
C THR A 124 -8.70 -15.62 -6.61
N LYS A 125 -7.76 -15.05 -5.87
CA LYS A 125 -7.75 -15.01 -4.40
C LYS A 125 -7.87 -13.61 -3.84
N ALA A 126 -7.33 -12.61 -4.53
CA ALA A 126 -7.33 -11.24 -4.05
C ALA A 126 -7.47 -10.22 -5.19
N ILE A 127 -7.89 -9.02 -4.79
CA ILE A 127 -7.85 -7.81 -5.60
C ILE A 127 -6.86 -6.86 -4.91
N LEU A 128 -5.94 -6.27 -5.67
CA LEU A 128 -4.96 -5.30 -5.21
C LEU A 128 -5.16 -3.98 -5.96
N PRO A 129 -6.10 -3.12 -5.50
CA PRO A 129 -6.25 -1.77 -6.03
C PRO A 129 -5.09 -0.88 -5.59
N VAL A 130 -4.74 0.10 -6.43
CA VAL A 130 -3.72 1.11 -6.14
C VAL A 130 -4.37 2.48 -6.13
N HIS A 131 -4.23 3.20 -5.03
CA HIS A 131 -4.75 4.56 -4.86
C HIS A 131 -3.79 5.57 -5.51
N TRP A 132 -3.82 5.60 -6.84
CA TRP A 132 -2.88 6.35 -7.66
C TRP A 132 -2.96 7.85 -7.39
N THR A 133 -1.79 8.48 -7.23
CA THR A 133 -1.63 9.93 -6.97
C THR A 133 -2.39 10.47 -5.73
N GLY A 134 -2.72 9.62 -4.77
CA GLY A 134 -3.41 10.01 -3.54
C GLY A 134 -4.93 9.98 -3.63
N ARG A 135 -5.49 9.53 -4.75
CA ARG A 135 -6.93 9.40 -4.95
C ARG A 135 -7.37 7.96 -4.65
N PRO A 136 -8.32 7.74 -3.72
CA PRO A 136 -8.87 6.43 -3.46
C PRO A 136 -9.65 5.86 -4.66
N CYS A 137 -9.50 4.56 -4.92
CA CYS A 137 -10.35 3.82 -5.86
C CYS A 137 -11.81 3.82 -5.39
N ASP A 138 -12.76 3.46 -6.26
CA ASP A 138 -14.14 3.21 -5.84
C ASP A 138 -14.21 1.93 -4.98
N MET A 139 -13.85 2.10 -3.71
CA MET A 139 -13.78 1.00 -2.76
C MET A 139 -15.15 0.37 -2.49
N ALA A 140 -16.25 1.14 -2.61
CA ALA A 140 -17.58 0.57 -2.45
C ALA A 140 -17.89 -0.47 -3.53
N ALA A 141 -17.58 -0.18 -4.78
CA ALA A 141 -17.75 -1.12 -5.89
C ALA A 141 -16.79 -2.32 -5.78
N ILE A 142 -15.50 -2.06 -5.50
CA ILE A 142 -14.48 -3.11 -5.35
C ILE A 142 -14.85 -4.06 -4.21
N MET A 143 -15.21 -3.55 -3.03
CA MET A 143 -15.58 -4.36 -1.88
C MET A 143 -16.87 -5.16 -2.10
N ALA A 144 -17.84 -4.61 -2.85
CA ALA A 144 -19.04 -5.35 -3.23
C ALA A 144 -18.71 -6.58 -4.08
N ILE A 145 -17.82 -6.41 -5.08
CA ILE A 145 -17.34 -7.50 -5.93
C ILE A 145 -16.54 -8.52 -5.10
N ALA A 146 -15.60 -8.05 -4.28
CA ALA A 146 -14.79 -8.91 -3.42
C ALA A 146 -15.64 -9.75 -2.49
N LYS A 147 -16.65 -9.15 -1.85
CA LYS A 147 -17.61 -9.86 -0.97
C LYS A 147 -18.42 -10.91 -1.73
N LYS A 148 -18.93 -10.57 -2.92
CA LYS A 148 -19.72 -11.48 -3.77
C LYS A 148 -18.91 -12.72 -4.13
N HIS A 149 -17.64 -12.55 -4.45
CA HIS A 149 -16.75 -13.61 -4.92
C HIS A 149 -15.83 -14.18 -3.82
N LYS A 150 -15.99 -13.73 -2.56
CA LYS A 150 -15.17 -14.14 -1.39
C LYS A 150 -13.66 -13.93 -1.61
N LEU A 151 -13.30 -12.82 -2.23
CA LEU A 151 -11.93 -12.43 -2.48
C LEU A 151 -11.42 -11.53 -1.35
N ALA A 152 -10.13 -11.62 -1.05
CA ALA A 152 -9.45 -10.65 -0.20
C ALA A 152 -9.19 -9.34 -0.96
N VAL A 153 -9.04 -8.23 -0.23
CA VAL A 153 -8.63 -6.94 -0.80
C VAL A 153 -7.41 -6.46 -0.04
N ILE A 154 -6.38 -6.06 -0.78
CA ILE A 154 -5.17 -5.41 -0.26
C ILE A 154 -5.07 -4.06 -0.96
N GLU A 155 -5.18 -2.98 -0.20
CA GLU A 155 -5.09 -1.62 -0.74
C GLU A 155 -3.63 -1.15 -0.75
N ASP A 156 -3.10 -0.82 -1.94
CA ASP A 156 -1.79 -0.15 -2.06
C ASP A 156 -2.00 1.36 -1.87
N CYS A 157 -1.71 1.82 -0.64
CA CYS A 157 -1.85 3.21 -0.20
C CYS A 157 -0.51 3.96 -0.21
N ALA A 158 0.53 3.47 -0.91
CA ALA A 158 1.85 4.10 -0.89
C ALA A 158 1.84 5.58 -1.28
N GLN A 159 0.90 6.00 -2.10
CA GLN A 159 0.72 7.40 -2.53
C GLN A 159 -0.50 8.08 -1.87
N ALA A 160 -1.21 7.41 -0.97
CA ALA A 160 -2.51 7.84 -0.46
C ALA A 160 -2.61 7.79 1.07
N VAL A 161 -1.50 8.05 1.76
CA VAL A 161 -1.50 8.11 3.23
C VAL A 161 -2.44 9.22 3.69
N CYS A 162 -3.35 8.92 4.62
CA CYS A 162 -4.42 9.81 5.11
C CYS A 162 -5.45 10.23 4.05
N ALA A 163 -5.50 9.60 2.88
CA ALA A 163 -6.63 9.79 1.99
C ALA A 163 -7.87 9.09 2.56
N GLU A 164 -9.02 9.72 2.38
CA GLU A 164 -10.29 9.20 2.89
C GLU A 164 -11.25 8.88 1.74
N TYR A 165 -11.94 7.75 1.85
CA TYR A 165 -13.04 7.39 0.97
C TYR A 165 -14.34 7.42 1.76
N ARG A 166 -15.25 8.35 1.42
CA ARG A 166 -16.56 8.58 2.09
C ARG A 166 -16.44 8.79 3.61
N GLY A 167 -15.37 9.46 4.06
CA GLY A 167 -15.12 9.77 5.46
C GLY A 167 -14.53 8.62 6.29
N GLN A 168 -13.95 7.65 5.61
CA GLN A 168 -13.21 6.53 6.21
C GLN A 168 -11.83 6.40 5.59
#